data_b752b1a1c9be8732248c1673f13830e8
#
_entry.id   b752b1a1c9be8732248c1673f13830e8
#
_cell.length_a   1.000
_cell.length_b   1.000
_cell.length_c   1.000
_cell.angle_alpha   90.00
_cell.angle_beta   90.00
_cell.angle_gamma   90.00
#
_symmetry.space_group_name_H-M   'P 1'
#
loop_
_entity.id
_entity.type
_entity.pdbx_description
1 polymer ?
#
loop_
_entity_poly.entity_id
_entity_poly.type
_entity_poly.pdbx_seq_one_letter_code
_entity_poly.pdbx_strand_id
1 'polypeptide(L)'
;MILTGRTGLLALICVLPIALSPWPARAFVMLLVALAVAVTVDTLLAASTRKLRFTRSPYTSARLGQPVDASLLLCNGGRRRFRGQVRDAWPPSARAQPHTHDVDVAAGQRQQVHTALRPVRRGDQRAAMVTARSIGPLGLAGRQSSQSVPGLVRVLPPFLSRKHLPSRLAKLREIDGLLPTLIRGQGTEFDSLREYVVGDDVRSIDWRASARRADVMVRTWRPERDRRVVIVLDTGRMAAGGGGGGPPPPPPPPGGRGGDWSMDAALLLAALASRAGDHVDFLAHDRISRAGVFGASRSELLAQLVDAMAPLRPALIESDWHAMIATILRRTRRRSLVVLLTDLNATALDEGLLPVLPQLSARHHVLVAAVADPRVDQLAAGRSDAAAVYDAAAAERARNDRRAIASQLRRGGVDVIDAPPAEIAPGLADRYLAMKATGRL
;
A
#
# COMPACT_ATOMS: atom_id res chain seq x y z
N MET A 1 -22.74 -17.05 29.65
CA MET A 1 -22.24 -17.07 31.03
C MET A 1 -20.74 -17.27 30.98
N ILE A 2 -19.98 -16.57 31.80
CA ILE A 2 -18.53 -16.74 31.97
C ILE A 2 -18.25 -16.86 33.45
N LEU A 3 -17.32 -17.76 33.80
CA LEU A 3 -16.76 -17.87 35.14
C LEU A 3 -15.44 -17.08 35.20
N THR A 4 -15.16 -16.47 36.35
CA THR A 4 -13.94 -15.72 36.55
C THR A 4 -12.87 -16.60 37.23
N GLY A 5 -11.60 -16.18 37.22
CA GLY A 5 -10.54 -16.87 37.97
C GLY A 5 -10.80 -16.92 39.49
N ARG A 6 -11.59 -15.95 40.04
CA ARG A 6 -11.97 -15.93 41.45
C ARG A 6 -12.85 -17.14 41.83
N THR A 7 -13.72 -17.60 40.93
CA THR A 7 -14.52 -18.81 41.14
C THR A 7 -13.63 -20.02 41.23
N GLY A 8 -12.61 -20.14 40.38
CA GLY A 8 -11.62 -21.22 40.45
C GLY A 8 -10.80 -21.16 41.76
N LEU A 9 -10.40 -19.98 42.20
CA LEU A 9 -9.69 -19.79 43.46
C LEU A 9 -10.56 -20.18 44.66
N LEU A 10 -11.82 -19.75 44.69
CA LEU A 10 -12.77 -20.15 45.74
C LEU A 10 -13.00 -21.65 45.76
N ALA A 11 -13.17 -22.28 44.59
CA ALA A 11 -13.28 -23.73 44.50
C ALA A 11 -12.05 -24.44 45.04
N LEU A 12 -10.86 -23.92 44.79
CA LEU A 12 -9.61 -24.44 45.34
C LEU A 12 -9.55 -24.28 46.87
N ILE A 13 -9.93 -23.14 47.38
CA ILE A 13 -9.98 -22.88 48.85
C ILE A 13 -10.97 -23.82 49.52
N CYS A 14 -12.08 -24.16 48.87
CA CYS A 14 -13.05 -25.11 49.43
C CYS A 14 -12.53 -26.55 49.59
N VAL A 15 -11.42 -26.91 48.95
CA VAL A 15 -10.82 -28.25 49.08
C VAL A 15 -10.34 -28.52 50.53
N LEU A 16 -9.78 -27.53 51.17
CA LEU A 16 -9.23 -27.64 52.55
C LEU A 16 -10.31 -28.01 53.58
N PRO A 17 -11.45 -27.27 53.69
CA PRO A 17 -12.51 -27.65 54.61
C PRO A 17 -13.19 -28.95 54.28
N ILE A 18 -13.22 -29.38 53.01
CA ILE A 18 -13.73 -30.68 52.59
C ILE A 18 -12.80 -31.81 53.14
N ALA A 19 -11.48 -31.64 53.02
CA ALA A 19 -10.50 -32.63 53.47
C ALA A 19 -10.46 -32.75 55.00
N LEU A 20 -10.72 -31.64 55.74
CA LEU A 20 -10.73 -31.63 57.20
C LEU A 20 -12.08 -32.04 57.82
N SER A 21 -13.13 -32.19 57.02
CA SER A 21 -14.46 -32.48 57.50
C SER A 21 -14.61 -33.97 57.89
N PRO A 22 -15.28 -34.28 59.03
CA PRO A 22 -15.62 -35.65 59.40
C PRO A 22 -16.58 -36.32 58.42
N TRP A 23 -17.27 -35.56 57.58
CA TRP A 23 -18.20 -36.04 56.53
C TRP A 23 -17.87 -35.42 55.16
N PRO A 24 -16.74 -35.81 54.50
CA PRO A 24 -16.22 -35.13 53.33
C PRO A 24 -17.20 -35.09 52.18
N ALA A 25 -17.99 -36.16 51.94
CA ALA A 25 -18.99 -36.18 50.89
C ALA A 25 -20.13 -35.16 51.09
N ARG A 26 -20.60 -34.99 52.33
CA ARG A 26 -21.64 -34.00 52.65
C ARG A 26 -21.08 -32.59 52.56
N ALA A 27 -19.86 -32.36 53.05
CA ALA A 27 -19.18 -31.07 52.96
C ALA A 27 -18.95 -30.64 51.51
N PHE A 28 -18.53 -31.60 50.65
CA PHE A 28 -18.37 -31.36 49.21
C PHE A 28 -19.68 -30.92 48.56
N VAL A 29 -20.77 -31.67 48.79
CA VAL A 29 -22.09 -31.36 48.18
C VAL A 29 -22.58 -30.00 48.68
N MET A 30 -22.48 -29.69 49.97
CA MET A 30 -22.91 -28.38 50.54
C MET A 30 -22.12 -27.23 49.91
N LEU A 31 -20.78 -27.31 49.86
CA LEU A 31 -19.94 -26.26 49.31
C LEU A 31 -20.13 -26.10 47.77
N LEU A 32 -20.33 -27.19 47.06
CA LEU A 32 -20.66 -27.16 45.63
C LEU A 32 -22.00 -26.44 45.39
N VAL A 33 -23.04 -26.76 46.15
CA VAL A 33 -24.33 -26.09 46.06
C VAL A 33 -24.21 -24.59 46.41
N ALA A 34 -23.51 -24.27 47.50
CA ALA A 34 -23.27 -22.87 47.90
C ALA A 34 -22.55 -22.07 46.81
N LEU A 35 -21.52 -22.63 46.22
CA LEU A 35 -20.79 -22.03 45.10
C LEU A 35 -21.68 -21.86 43.87
N ALA A 36 -22.48 -22.87 43.53
CA ALA A 36 -23.40 -22.82 42.42
C ALA A 36 -24.47 -21.72 42.61
N VAL A 37 -25.01 -21.62 43.82
CA VAL A 37 -25.96 -20.53 44.18
C VAL A 37 -25.29 -19.17 44.08
N ALA A 38 -24.08 -19.02 44.64
CA ALA A 38 -23.34 -17.75 44.58
C ALA A 38 -23.05 -17.31 43.11
N VAL A 39 -22.60 -18.25 42.27
CA VAL A 39 -22.37 -18.03 40.83
C VAL A 39 -23.67 -17.65 40.10
N THR A 40 -24.77 -18.33 40.43
CA THR A 40 -26.11 -18.05 39.81
C THR A 40 -26.60 -16.66 40.20
N VAL A 41 -26.54 -16.32 41.48
CA VAL A 41 -26.92 -14.99 41.99
C VAL A 41 -26.05 -13.90 41.35
N ASP A 42 -24.73 -14.10 41.29
CA ASP A 42 -23.80 -13.13 40.70
C ASP A 42 -24.10 -12.92 39.19
N THR A 43 -24.39 -14.00 38.46
CA THR A 43 -24.81 -13.91 37.04
C THR A 43 -26.15 -13.18 36.86
N LEU A 44 -27.12 -13.38 37.77
CA LEU A 44 -28.41 -12.70 37.72
C LEU A 44 -28.33 -11.21 38.04
N LEU A 45 -27.42 -10.86 38.93
CA LEU A 45 -27.15 -9.47 39.31
C LEU A 45 -26.30 -8.73 38.27
N ALA A 46 -25.50 -9.44 37.44
CA ALA A 46 -24.72 -8.87 36.36
C ALA A 46 -25.63 -8.14 35.33
N ALA A 47 -25.19 -6.97 34.89
CA ALA A 47 -25.92 -6.17 33.89
C ALA A 47 -26.07 -6.93 32.56
N SER A 48 -27.20 -6.73 31.88
CA SER A 48 -27.48 -7.41 30.61
C SER A 48 -26.61 -6.83 29.47
N THR A 49 -25.71 -7.63 28.94
CA THR A 49 -24.88 -7.28 27.76
C THR A 49 -25.69 -7.21 26.47
N ARG A 50 -26.85 -7.87 26.38
CA ARG A 50 -27.71 -7.89 25.17
C ARG A 50 -28.42 -6.55 24.92
N LYS A 51 -28.55 -5.68 25.94
CA LYS A 51 -29.19 -4.37 25.83
C LYS A 51 -28.20 -3.26 25.47
N LEU A 52 -26.92 -3.58 25.31
CA LEU A 52 -25.93 -2.66 24.81
C LEU A 52 -26.05 -2.52 23.31
N ARG A 53 -25.99 -1.29 22.83
CA ARG A 53 -25.93 -0.97 21.38
C ARG A 53 -24.59 -0.35 21.09
N PHE A 54 -23.95 -0.81 20.01
CA PHE A 54 -22.65 -0.32 19.58
C PHE A 54 -22.79 0.33 18.21
N THR A 55 -22.14 1.47 18.03
CA THR A 55 -22.05 2.17 16.77
C THR A 55 -20.60 2.57 16.56
N ARG A 56 -20.03 2.27 15.39
CA ARG A 56 -18.70 2.72 15.03
C ARG A 56 -18.74 4.02 14.24
N SER A 57 -17.64 4.77 14.29
CA SER A 57 -17.40 5.85 13.35
C SER A 57 -17.44 5.33 11.92
N PRO A 58 -17.87 6.17 10.98
CA PRO A 58 -17.89 5.81 9.56
C PRO A 58 -16.47 5.54 9.06
N TYR A 59 -16.40 5.12 7.80
CA TYR A 59 -15.18 4.88 7.04
C TYR A 59 -14.08 5.89 7.34
N THR A 60 -12.89 5.39 7.66
CA THR A 60 -11.68 6.18 7.91
C THR A 60 -10.55 5.66 7.03
N SER A 61 -9.68 6.55 6.56
CA SER A 61 -8.48 6.16 5.83
C SER A 61 -7.22 6.67 6.54
N ALA A 62 -6.16 5.87 6.46
CA ALA A 62 -4.84 6.25 6.97
C ALA A 62 -3.75 5.70 6.05
N ARG A 63 -2.58 6.33 6.02
CA ARG A 63 -1.44 5.76 5.29
C ARG A 63 -0.76 4.68 6.12
N LEU A 64 -0.14 3.73 5.43
CA LEU A 64 0.62 2.66 6.08
C LEU A 64 1.65 3.23 7.07
N GLY A 65 1.64 2.71 8.30
CA GLY A 65 2.52 3.15 9.39
C GLY A 65 2.03 4.39 10.16
N GLN A 66 1.01 5.10 9.68
CA GLN A 66 0.41 6.22 10.41
C GLN A 66 -0.63 5.72 11.43
N PRO A 67 -0.64 6.27 12.65
CA PRO A 67 -1.68 5.96 13.61
C PRO A 67 -3.02 6.52 13.16
N VAL A 68 -4.09 5.81 13.46
CA VAL A 68 -5.46 6.26 13.24
C VAL A 68 -6.34 5.81 14.41
N ASP A 69 -7.23 6.67 14.87
CA ASP A 69 -8.13 6.37 15.96
C ASP A 69 -9.47 5.88 15.44
N ALA A 70 -9.83 4.67 15.89
CA ALA A 70 -11.16 4.12 15.68
C ALA A 70 -12.01 4.39 16.93
N SER A 71 -13.14 5.06 16.75
CA SER A 71 -14.06 5.31 17.84
C SER A 71 -15.26 4.36 17.82
N LEU A 72 -15.59 3.85 18.98
CA LEU A 72 -16.75 3.00 19.23
C LEU A 72 -17.65 3.67 20.27
N LEU A 73 -18.87 3.99 19.86
CA LEU A 73 -19.91 4.53 20.74
C LEU A 73 -20.69 3.38 21.36
N LEU A 74 -20.73 3.32 22.66
CA LEU A 74 -21.47 2.38 23.48
C LEU A 74 -22.69 3.09 24.06
N CYS A 75 -23.88 2.54 23.88
CA CYS A 75 -25.12 3.01 24.48
C CYS A 75 -25.72 1.91 25.37
N ASN A 76 -25.98 2.23 26.63
CA ASN A 76 -26.63 1.31 27.56
C ASN A 76 -28.17 1.49 27.53
N GLY A 77 -28.85 0.67 26.74
CA GLY A 77 -30.34 0.59 26.69
C GLY A 77 -30.95 -0.24 27.83
N GLY A 78 -30.15 -0.68 28.79
CA GLY A 78 -30.60 -1.44 29.96
C GLY A 78 -31.13 -0.54 31.09
N ARG A 79 -31.75 -1.17 32.11
CA ARG A 79 -32.24 -0.47 33.33
C ARG A 79 -31.15 -0.40 34.44
N ARG A 80 -30.09 -1.17 34.30
CA ARG A 80 -28.99 -1.23 35.30
C ARG A 80 -27.72 -0.61 34.70
N ARG A 81 -26.89 -0.03 35.57
CA ARG A 81 -25.56 0.43 35.24
C ARG A 81 -24.72 -0.73 34.71
N PHE A 82 -24.07 -0.55 33.57
CA PHE A 82 -23.18 -1.52 33.00
C PHE A 82 -21.75 -1.22 33.45
N ARG A 83 -21.16 -2.13 34.21
CA ARG A 83 -19.74 -2.15 34.55
C ARG A 83 -19.14 -3.40 33.95
N GLY A 84 -18.03 -3.24 33.22
CA GLY A 84 -17.40 -4.38 32.59
C GLY A 84 -16.38 -3.98 31.54
N GLN A 85 -16.09 -4.94 30.69
CA GLN A 85 -15.07 -4.79 29.66
C GLN A 85 -15.70 -4.88 28.27
N VAL A 86 -15.21 -4.05 27.37
CA VAL A 86 -15.55 -4.08 25.96
C VAL A 86 -14.28 -4.34 25.14
N ARG A 87 -14.27 -5.44 24.41
CA ARG A 87 -13.20 -5.78 23.47
C ARG A 87 -13.64 -5.38 22.07
N ASP A 88 -12.84 -4.53 21.44
CA ASP A 88 -12.99 -4.13 20.05
C ASP A 88 -12.05 -4.97 19.18
N ALA A 89 -12.62 -5.92 18.39
CA ALA A 89 -11.84 -6.90 17.66
C ALA A 89 -11.46 -6.38 16.27
N TRP A 90 -10.23 -5.96 16.14
CA TRP A 90 -9.57 -5.63 14.89
C TRP A 90 -8.63 -6.74 14.44
N PRO A 91 -8.32 -6.87 13.14
CA PRO A 91 -7.34 -7.85 12.68
C PRO A 91 -5.95 -7.56 13.27
N PRO A 92 -5.11 -8.59 13.47
CA PRO A 92 -3.75 -8.41 14.03
C PRO A 92 -2.90 -7.42 13.24
N SER A 93 -3.13 -7.32 11.92
CA SER A 93 -2.45 -6.37 11.04
C SER A 93 -2.79 -4.90 11.31
N ALA A 94 -3.87 -4.61 12.02
CA ALA A 94 -4.24 -3.24 12.44
C ALA A 94 -3.49 -2.80 13.70
N ARG A 95 -2.89 -3.73 14.48
CA ARG A 95 -2.19 -3.45 15.76
C ARG A 95 -2.99 -2.54 16.68
N ALA A 96 -4.25 -2.92 16.95
CA ALA A 96 -5.14 -2.17 17.82
C ALA A 96 -4.61 -2.11 19.26
N GLN A 97 -4.68 -0.92 19.89
CA GLN A 97 -4.32 -0.72 21.29
C GLN A 97 -5.20 0.38 21.91
N PRO A 98 -5.77 0.18 23.12
CA PRO A 98 -5.85 -1.10 23.84
C PRO A 98 -6.83 -2.07 23.16
N HIS A 99 -6.66 -3.38 23.37
CA HIS A 99 -7.57 -4.39 22.81
C HIS A 99 -8.89 -4.48 23.61
N THR A 100 -8.88 -4.04 24.87
CA THR A 100 -10.01 -4.12 25.80
C THR A 100 -10.10 -2.81 26.55
N HIS A 101 -11.32 -2.30 26.67
CA HIS A 101 -11.64 -1.06 27.35
C HIS A 101 -12.49 -1.38 28.59
N ASP A 102 -12.08 -0.86 29.76
CA ASP A 102 -12.94 -0.88 30.94
C ASP A 102 -13.96 0.23 30.80
N VAL A 103 -15.22 -0.09 30.96
CA VAL A 103 -16.33 0.82 30.75
C VAL A 103 -17.30 0.79 31.92
N ASP A 104 -17.84 1.97 32.25
CA ASP A 104 -18.82 2.14 33.31
C ASP A 104 -19.91 3.11 32.82
N VAL A 105 -21.04 2.55 32.37
CA VAL A 105 -22.09 3.31 31.70
C VAL A 105 -23.41 3.18 32.45
N ALA A 106 -23.95 4.28 32.97
CA ALA A 106 -25.24 4.27 33.64
C ALA A 106 -26.38 3.94 32.67
N ALA A 107 -27.54 3.58 33.22
CA ALA A 107 -28.75 3.29 32.43
C ALA A 107 -29.10 4.49 31.53
N GLY A 108 -29.32 4.25 30.24
CA GLY A 108 -29.66 5.27 29.25
C GLY A 108 -28.49 6.16 28.78
N GLN A 109 -27.31 6.05 29.39
CA GLN A 109 -26.15 6.86 29.02
C GLN A 109 -25.36 6.24 27.85
N ARG A 110 -24.49 7.09 27.28
CA ARG A 110 -23.57 6.74 26.19
C ARG A 110 -22.16 7.03 26.63
N GLN A 111 -21.23 6.18 26.19
CA GLN A 111 -19.78 6.36 26.39
C GLN A 111 -19.08 6.05 25.07
N GLN A 112 -18.11 6.86 24.73
CA GLN A 112 -17.25 6.62 23.57
C GLN A 112 -15.92 6.08 24.05
N VAL A 113 -15.44 5.04 23.38
CA VAL A 113 -14.10 4.47 23.58
C VAL A 113 -13.29 4.62 22.32
N HIS A 114 -12.00 4.84 22.47
CA HIS A 114 -11.06 5.06 21.38
C HIS A 114 -10.03 3.94 21.35
N THR A 115 -9.87 3.33 20.17
CA THR A 115 -8.86 2.31 19.93
C THR A 115 -7.85 2.87 18.91
N ALA A 116 -6.62 3.06 19.34
CA ALA A 116 -5.54 3.48 18.44
C ALA A 116 -5.12 2.28 17.57
N LEU A 117 -5.14 2.47 16.26
CA LEU A 117 -4.71 1.49 15.28
C LEU A 117 -3.38 1.94 14.68
N ARG A 118 -2.43 1.02 14.52
CA ARG A 118 -1.16 1.23 13.80
C ARG A 118 -0.98 0.17 12.73
N PRO A 119 -1.65 0.31 11.59
CA PRO A 119 -1.68 -0.70 10.56
C PRO A 119 -0.28 -0.99 10.02
N VAL A 120 0.04 -2.28 9.88
CA VAL A 120 1.31 -2.77 9.29
C VAL A 120 1.12 -3.40 7.92
N ARG A 121 -0.11 -3.42 7.41
CA ARG A 121 -0.46 -3.91 6.07
C ARG A 121 -1.46 -2.96 5.42
N ARG A 122 -1.28 -2.75 4.11
CA ARG A 122 -2.21 -2.01 3.26
C ARG A 122 -3.54 -2.73 3.06
N GLY A 123 -4.50 -2.01 2.55
CA GLY A 123 -5.82 -2.49 2.20
C GLY A 123 -6.84 -2.30 3.30
N ASP A 124 -7.97 -2.92 3.10
CA ASP A 124 -9.12 -2.77 3.98
C ASP A 124 -8.94 -3.59 5.27
N GLN A 125 -8.80 -2.89 6.39
CA GLN A 125 -8.80 -3.46 7.73
C GLN A 125 -10.23 -3.43 8.25
N ARG A 126 -10.88 -4.60 8.29
CA ARG A 126 -12.27 -4.71 8.73
C ARG A 126 -12.32 -5.15 10.18
N ALA A 127 -13.06 -4.41 10.99
CA ALA A 127 -13.37 -4.82 12.35
C ALA A 127 -14.31 -6.03 12.30
N ALA A 128 -14.06 -7.04 13.15
CA ALA A 128 -14.84 -8.25 13.18
C ALA A 128 -16.08 -8.11 14.06
N MET A 129 -15.87 -8.05 15.38
CA MET A 129 -16.92 -8.06 16.39
C MET A 129 -16.57 -7.16 17.55
N VAL A 130 -17.57 -6.75 18.28
CA VAL A 130 -17.45 -6.14 19.60
C VAL A 130 -17.96 -7.14 20.62
N THR A 131 -17.14 -7.46 21.62
CA THR A 131 -17.49 -8.38 22.70
C THR A 131 -17.58 -7.59 23.99
N ALA A 132 -18.76 -7.61 24.63
CA ALA A 132 -18.98 -7.01 25.94
C ALA A 132 -19.04 -8.08 27.03
N ARG A 133 -18.34 -7.83 28.14
CA ARG A 133 -18.35 -8.65 29.36
C ARG A 133 -18.83 -7.81 30.51
N SER A 134 -19.90 -8.24 31.16
CA SER A 134 -20.37 -7.70 32.44
C SER A 134 -20.00 -8.67 33.53
N ILE A 135 -19.38 -8.20 34.61
CA ILE A 135 -19.03 -9.01 35.78
C ILE A 135 -20.04 -8.69 36.87
N GLY A 136 -20.47 -9.72 37.59
CA GLY A 136 -21.39 -9.54 38.73
C GLY A 136 -20.71 -8.86 39.92
N PRO A 137 -21.46 -8.39 40.93
CA PRO A 137 -20.94 -7.67 42.06
C PRO A 137 -19.99 -8.49 42.96
N LEU A 138 -20.17 -9.83 43.00
CA LEU A 138 -19.27 -10.72 43.77
C LEU A 138 -17.99 -11.04 42.92
N GLY A 139 -18.01 -10.77 41.65
CA GLY A 139 -16.87 -11.01 40.77
C GLY A 139 -16.61 -12.49 40.47
N LEU A 140 -17.58 -13.37 40.73
CA LEU A 140 -17.47 -14.83 40.52
C LEU A 140 -17.84 -15.21 39.11
N ALA A 141 -18.91 -14.60 38.59
CA ALA A 141 -19.43 -14.91 37.28
C ALA A 141 -19.89 -13.64 36.54
N GLY A 142 -20.18 -13.82 35.25
CA GLY A 142 -20.64 -12.70 34.44
C GLY A 142 -21.37 -13.14 33.18
N ARG A 143 -21.81 -12.14 32.44
CA ARG A 143 -22.46 -12.29 31.15
C ARG A 143 -21.55 -11.80 30.04
N GLN A 144 -21.51 -12.50 28.93
CA GLN A 144 -20.81 -12.10 27.74
C GLN A 144 -21.76 -12.13 26.54
N SER A 145 -21.65 -11.15 25.67
CA SER A 145 -22.26 -11.17 24.34
C SER A 145 -21.30 -10.55 23.32
N SER A 146 -21.38 -11.06 22.10
CA SER A 146 -20.67 -10.52 20.95
C SER A 146 -21.68 -10.02 19.91
N GLN A 147 -21.40 -8.88 19.31
CA GLN A 147 -22.22 -8.28 18.25
C GLN A 147 -21.34 -7.95 17.07
N SER A 148 -21.83 -8.22 15.86
CA SER A 148 -21.18 -7.77 14.64
C SER A 148 -21.46 -6.28 14.47
N VAL A 149 -20.41 -5.47 14.53
CA VAL A 149 -20.46 -4.01 14.34
C VAL A 149 -19.46 -3.68 13.24
N PRO A 150 -19.93 -3.52 11.99
CA PRO A 150 -19.03 -3.31 10.88
C PRO A 150 -18.24 -2.01 11.06
N GLY A 151 -16.97 -2.07 10.73
CA GLY A 151 -16.07 -0.94 10.70
C GLY A 151 -14.99 -1.20 9.68
N LEU A 152 -14.56 -0.17 8.99
CA LEU A 152 -13.56 -0.25 7.93
C LEU A 152 -12.56 0.89 8.06
N VAL A 153 -11.28 0.51 8.13
CA VAL A 153 -10.17 1.44 7.97
C VAL A 153 -9.43 1.04 6.71
N ARG A 154 -9.43 1.92 5.71
CA ARG A 154 -8.65 1.73 4.49
C ARG A 154 -7.25 2.23 4.68
N VAL A 155 -6.29 1.31 4.60
CA VAL A 155 -4.87 1.63 4.73
C VAL A 155 -4.27 1.83 3.34
N LEU A 156 -3.92 3.07 3.09
CA LEU A 156 -3.39 3.55 1.81
C LEU A 156 -1.89 3.25 1.70
N PRO A 157 -1.33 3.15 0.49
CA PRO A 157 0.11 3.01 0.30
C PRO A 157 0.87 4.18 0.94
N PRO A 158 2.12 3.94 1.39
CA PRO A 158 2.96 5.02 1.88
C PRO A 158 3.27 6.00 0.74
N PHE A 159 3.52 7.26 1.08
CA PHE A 159 4.04 8.25 0.14
C PHE A 159 5.19 9.01 0.81
N LEU A 160 6.23 8.25 1.17
CA LEU A 160 7.41 8.76 1.87
C LEU A 160 8.26 9.65 0.98
N SER A 161 8.29 9.36 -0.31
CA SER A 161 9.02 10.13 -1.32
C SER A 161 8.41 11.50 -1.61
N ARG A 162 7.22 11.81 -1.10
CA ARG A 162 6.58 13.14 -1.26
C ARG A 162 7.50 14.30 -0.86
N LYS A 163 8.37 14.08 0.12
CA LYS A 163 9.39 15.07 0.55
C LYS A 163 10.33 15.51 -0.57
N HIS A 164 10.54 14.67 -1.58
CA HIS A 164 11.40 14.94 -2.72
C HIS A 164 10.69 15.69 -3.86
N LEU A 165 9.36 15.80 -3.82
CA LEU A 165 8.57 16.42 -4.89
C LEU A 165 8.92 17.90 -5.11
N PRO A 166 9.09 18.76 -4.09
CA PRO A 166 9.38 20.18 -4.30
C PRO A 166 10.66 20.42 -5.09
N SER A 167 11.75 19.74 -4.75
CA SER A 167 13.04 19.89 -5.43
C SER A 167 12.99 19.44 -6.90
N ARG A 168 12.24 18.36 -7.21
CA ARG A 168 12.04 17.88 -8.58
C ARG A 168 11.13 18.79 -9.39
N LEU A 169 10.16 19.41 -8.76
CA LEU A 169 9.33 20.43 -9.42
C LEU A 169 10.12 21.70 -9.74
N ALA A 170 11.06 22.11 -8.89
CA ALA A 170 11.97 23.20 -9.19
C ALA A 170 12.82 22.89 -10.43
N LYS A 171 13.45 21.68 -10.47
CA LYS A 171 14.22 21.22 -11.62
C LYS A 171 13.38 21.09 -12.89
N LEU A 172 12.11 20.64 -12.77
CA LEU A 172 11.17 20.61 -13.89
C LEU A 172 10.93 22.00 -14.49
N ARG A 173 10.73 23.02 -13.64
CA ARG A 173 10.53 24.42 -14.09
C ARG A 173 11.74 24.98 -14.81
N GLU A 174 12.97 24.61 -14.37
CA GLU A 174 14.21 24.97 -15.07
C GLU A 174 14.25 24.34 -16.46
N ILE A 175 13.93 23.04 -16.57
CA ILE A 175 13.86 22.32 -17.85
C ILE A 175 12.80 22.97 -18.77
N ASP A 176 11.60 23.24 -18.27
CA ASP A 176 10.52 23.85 -19.03
C ASP A 176 10.86 25.30 -19.43
N GLY A 177 11.62 26.02 -18.63
CA GLY A 177 12.14 27.37 -18.94
C GLY A 177 13.21 27.39 -20.03
N LEU A 178 14.03 26.33 -20.14
CA LEU A 178 15.09 26.20 -21.15
C LEU A 178 14.54 25.71 -22.52
N LEU A 179 13.45 24.95 -22.53
CA LEU A 179 12.88 24.35 -23.74
C LEU A 179 12.30 25.33 -24.79
N PRO A 180 11.75 26.51 -24.45
CA PRO A 180 11.21 27.45 -25.43
C PRO A 180 12.25 28.01 -26.41
N THR A 181 13.53 28.00 -26.04
CA THR A 181 14.62 28.58 -26.84
C THR A 181 15.23 27.60 -27.84
N LEU A 182 15.08 26.28 -27.67
CA LEU A 182 15.81 25.26 -28.42
C LEU A 182 15.02 24.56 -29.53
N ILE A 183 13.69 24.66 -29.57
CA ILE A 183 12.86 23.93 -30.53
C ILE A 183 11.97 24.87 -31.33
N ARG A 184 12.56 25.68 -32.21
CA ARG A 184 11.88 26.26 -33.33
C ARG A 184 11.91 25.27 -34.48
N GLY A 185 10.76 24.71 -34.89
CA GLY A 185 10.62 24.16 -36.22
C GLY A 185 10.16 22.72 -36.40
N GLN A 186 10.04 21.86 -35.40
CA GLN A 186 9.53 20.50 -35.56
C GLN A 186 8.54 20.12 -34.48
N GLY A 187 7.26 20.42 -34.69
CA GLY A 187 6.14 19.99 -33.87
C GLY A 187 4.98 19.54 -34.75
N THR A 188 4.06 18.79 -34.17
CA THR A 188 2.85 18.30 -34.84
C THR A 188 1.60 19.11 -34.47
N GLU A 189 1.70 19.94 -33.44
CA GLU A 189 0.59 20.79 -32.95
C GLU A 189 0.72 22.21 -33.49
N PHE A 190 -0.33 22.71 -34.15
CA PHE A 190 -0.39 24.07 -34.66
C PHE A 190 -0.32 25.07 -33.52
N ASP A 191 0.64 25.99 -33.55
CA ASP A 191 0.81 27.06 -32.55
C ASP A 191 0.18 28.39 -33.02
N SER A 192 0.74 28.95 -34.08
CA SER A 192 0.34 30.24 -34.58
C SER A 192 0.72 30.44 -36.06
N LEU A 193 0.20 31.49 -36.67
CA LEU A 193 0.65 32.01 -37.94
C LEU A 193 1.53 33.21 -37.69
N ARG A 194 2.74 33.23 -38.24
CA ARG A 194 3.61 34.38 -38.25
C ARG A 194 4.07 34.74 -39.67
N GLU A 195 4.56 35.94 -39.86
CA GLU A 195 5.16 36.35 -41.12
C GLU A 195 6.41 35.50 -41.44
N TYR A 196 6.59 35.23 -42.71
CA TYR A 196 7.75 34.51 -43.26
C TYR A 196 9.03 35.33 -43.04
N VAL A 197 10.07 34.70 -42.54
CA VAL A 197 11.41 35.25 -42.43
C VAL A 197 12.34 34.41 -43.30
N VAL A 198 13.29 35.06 -44.00
CA VAL A 198 14.28 34.36 -44.83
C VAL A 198 15.02 33.29 -44.00
N GLY A 199 14.89 32.01 -44.46
CA GLY A 199 15.42 30.84 -43.74
C GLY A 199 14.36 29.93 -43.17
N ASP A 200 13.08 30.29 -43.20
CA ASP A 200 12.00 29.39 -42.82
C ASP A 200 11.74 28.32 -43.88
N ASP A 201 11.27 27.16 -43.44
CA ASP A 201 10.91 26.05 -44.35
C ASP A 201 9.68 26.43 -45.19
N VAL A 202 9.90 26.49 -46.50
CA VAL A 202 8.88 26.85 -47.49
C VAL A 202 7.66 25.91 -47.43
N ARG A 203 7.84 24.67 -46.96
CA ARG A 203 6.76 23.68 -46.77
C ARG A 203 5.79 24.06 -45.66
N SER A 204 6.21 24.93 -44.77
CA SER A 204 5.40 25.41 -43.65
C SER A 204 4.56 26.64 -44.01
N ILE A 205 4.62 27.16 -45.25
CA ILE A 205 3.83 28.32 -45.69
C ILE A 205 2.35 27.90 -45.76
N ASP A 206 1.52 28.69 -45.11
CA ASP A 206 0.05 28.64 -45.25
C ASP A 206 -0.44 29.55 -46.34
N TRP A 207 -0.52 29.03 -47.55
CA TRP A 207 -0.97 29.82 -48.71
C TRP A 207 -2.38 30.41 -48.57
N ARG A 208 -3.25 29.73 -47.80
CA ARG A 208 -4.60 30.20 -47.56
C ARG A 208 -4.65 31.41 -46.60
N ALA A 209 -3.80 31.41 -45.59
CA ALA A 209 -3.65 32.50 -44.68
C ALA A 209 -2.92 33.69 -45.34
N SER A 210 -1.88 33.40 -46.14
CA SER A 210 -1.12 34.38 -46.89
C SER A 210 -2.01 35.14 -47.88
N ALA A 211 -2.89 34.45 -48.62
CA ALA A 211 -3.81 35.06 -49.54
C ALA A 211 -4.82 36.04 -48.90
N ARG A 212 -5.09 35.89 -47.59
CA ARG A 212 -6.02 36.77 -46.86
C ARG A 212 -5.34 37.99 -46.25
N ARG A 213 -4.03 37.95 -46.02
CA ARG A 213 -3.29 39.02 -45.32
C ARG A 213 -2.34 39.80 -46.21
N ALA A 214 -2.21 39.42 -47.48
CA ALA A 214 -1.26 39.96 -48.45
C ALA A 214 0.23 39.74 -48.09
N ASP A 215 0.53 39.07 -46.98
CA ASP A 215 1.88 38.76 -46.54
C ASP A 215 2.05 37.23 -46.47
N VAL A 216 3.29 36.73 -46.70
CA VAL A 216 3.56 35.32 -46.65
C VAL A 216 3.54 34.84 -45.19
N MET A 217 2.58 34.00 -44.87
CA MET A 217 2.38 33.48 -43.51
C MET A 217 2.91 32.06 -43.38
N VAL A 218 3.67 31.81 -42.34
CA VAL A 218 4.22 30.48 -42.00
C VAL A 218 3.51 29.92 -40.76
N ARG A 219 3.17 28.64 -40.82
CA ARG A 219 2.68 27.90 -39.66
C ARG A 219 3.83 27.62 -38.74
N THR A 220 3.72 28.06 -37.50
CA THR A 220 4.60 27.64 -36.42
C THR A 220 3.99 26.46 -35.73
N TRP A 221 4.82 25.48 -35.44
CA TRP A 221 4.42 24.25 -34.80
C TRP A 221 5.01 24.20 -33.38
N ARG A 222 4.22 23.74 -32.44
CA ARG A 222 4.72 23.38 -31.09
C ARG A 222 4.99 21.91 -31.03
N PRO A 223 6.04 21.47 -30.30
CA PRO A 223 6.20 20.07 -29.97
C PRO A 223 4.98 19.60 -29.18
N GLU A 224 4.47 18.44 -29.55
CA GLU A 224 3.32 17.81 -28.91
C GLU A 224 3.58 17.69 -27.40
N ARG A 225 2.80 18.42 -26.57
CA ARG A 225 2.93 18.41 -25.12
C ARG A 225 2.23 17.20 -24.47
N ASP A 226 1.45 16.47 -25.26
CA ASP A 226 0.68 15.29 -24.84
C ASP A 226 1.56 14.03 -24.73
N ARG A 227 2.60 14.13 -23.91
CA ARG A 227 3.42 12.95 -23.61
C ARG A 227 2.67 12.04 -22.66
N ARG A 228 2.82 10.74 -22.86
CA ARG A 228 2.15 9.74 -22.03
C ARG A 228 3.19 8.92 -21.25
N VAL A 229 2.93 8.74 -19.96
CA VAL A 229 3.69 7.87 -19.06
C VAL A 229 2.78 6.73 -18.61
N VAL A 230 3.16 5.51 -18.92
CA VAL A 230 2.44 4.31 -18.50
C VAL A 230 3.24 3.65 -17.38
N ILE A 231 2.71 3.67 -16.17
CA ILE A 231 3.32 3.05 -15.00
C ILE A 231 2.70 1.66 -14.84
N VAL A 232 3.52 0.64 -14.90
CA VAL A 232 3.10 -0.75 -14.76
C VAL A 232 3.71 -1.33 -13.49
N LEU A 233 2.84 -1.76 -12.58
CA LEU A 233 3.24 -2.41 -11.34
C LEU A 233 3.03 -3.91 -11.47
N ASP A 234 4.11 -4.66 -11.40
CA ASP A 234 4.06 -6.11 -11.26
C ASP A 234 3.54 -6.48 -9.86
N THR A 235 2.48 -7.29 -9.81
CA THR A 235 1.87 -7.77 -8.56
C THR A 235 2.05 -9.29 -8.37
N GLY A 236 2.86 -9.92 -9.20
CA GLY A 236 3.16 -11.34 -9.10
C GLY A 236 4.19 -11.67 -8.02
N ARG A 237 4.77 -12.87 -8.11
CA ARG A 237 5.77 -13.41 -7.16
C ARG A 237 6.94 -12.45 -6.94
N MET A 238 7.37 -11.76 -8.00
CA MET A 238 8.48 -10.81 -7.96
C MET A 238 8.23 -9.65 -6.99
N ALA A 239 6.98 -9.13 -6.97
CA ALA A 239 6.59 -8.05 -6.06
C ALA A 239 6.46 -8.50 -4.59
N ALA A 240 6.38 -9.82 -4.33
CA ALA A 240 6.28 -10.34 -2.96
C ALA A 240 7.58 -10.19 -2.16
N GLY A 241 8.70 -9.88 -2.82
CA GLY A 241 10.03 -9.69 -2.24
C GLY A 241 10.67 -10.97 -1.74
N GLY A 242 11.77 -11.41 -2.37
CA GLY A 242 12.75 -12.33 -1.85
C GLY A 242 12.23 -13.60 -1.16
N GLY A 243 11.64 -14.50 -1.91
CA GLY A 243 11.32 -15.84 -1.43
C GLY A 243 12.53 -16.78 -1.47
N GLY A 244 13.52 -16.56 -0.64
CA GLY A 244 14.43 -17.60 -0.21
C GLY A 244 13.77 -18.31 0.98
N GLY A 245 13.76 -19.66 1.00
CA GLY A 245 13.16 -20.50 2.05
C GLY A 245 13.87 -20.40 3.40
N GLY A 246 13.99 -19.21 3.94
CA GLY A 246 14.50 -18.92 5.27
C GLY A 246 13.38 -18.69 6.29
N PRO A 247 13.74 -18.57 7.58
CA PRO A 247 12.80 -18.27 8.66
C PRO A 247 12.00 -17.01 8.34
N PRO A 248 10.77 -16.86 8.90
CA PRO A 248 9.90 -15.73 8.60
C PRO A 248 10.67 -14.42 8.80
N PRO A 249 10.64 -13.52 7.81
CA PRO A 249 11.43 -12.31 7.88
C PRO A 249 11.01 -11.50 9.11
N PRO A 250 11.94 -10.79 9.76
CA PRO A 250 11.62 -9.83 10.79
C PRO A 250 10.61 -8.80 10.26
N PRO A 251 9.85 -8.16 11.16
CA PRO A 251 8.86 -7.17 10.73
C PRO A 251 9.52 -6.14 9.79
N PRO A 252 8.88 -5.85 8.65
CA PRO A 252 9.47 -4.94 7.67
C PRO A 252 9.82 -3.61 8.34
N PRO A 253 10.95 -2.99 7.94
CA PRO A 253 11.30 -1.67 8.43
C PRO A 253 10.16 -0.67 8.19
N PRO A 254 10.11 0.43 8.93
CA PRO A 254 9.10 1.46 8.72
C PRO A 254 9.17 1.93 7.27
N GLY A 255 8.17 1.54 6.46
CA GLY A 255 8.14 1.79 5.02
C GLY A 255 7.59 0.63 4.17
N GLY A 256 7.47 -0.57 4.71
CA GLY A 256 6.80 -1.68 4.02
C GLY A 256 7.73 -2.65 3.28
N ARG A 257 7.13 -3.48 2.44
CA ARG A 257 7.80 -4.49 1.60
C ARG A 257 8.21 -3.89 0.25
N GLY A 258 8.98 -4.61 -0.56
CA GLY A 258 9.43 -4.16 -1.89
C GLY A 258 8.33 -3.54 -2.75
N GLY A 259 7.16 -4.15 -2.80
CA GLY A 259 6.00 -3.61 -3.52
C GLY A 259 5.47 -2.28 -2.97
N ASP A 260 5.65 -1.96 -1.69
CA ASP A 260 5.27 -0.67 -1.12
C ASP A 260 6.20 0.45 -1.59
N TRP A 261 7.49 0.15 -1.75
CA TRP A 261 8.48 1.09 -2.30
C TRP A 261 8.28 1.33 -3.79
N SER A 262 7.90 0.30 -4.54
CA SER A 262 7.52 0.44 -5.96
C SER A 262 6.28 1.32 -6.11
N MET A 263 5.29 1.20 -5.21
CA MET A 263 4.12 2.08 -5.18
C MET A 263 4.47 3.53 -4.81
N ASP A 264 5.39 3.72 -3.85
CA ASP A 264 5.88 5.05 -3.48
C ASP A 264 6.58 5.73 -4.66
N ALA A 265 7.42 4.98 -5.40
CA ALA A 265 8.07 5.45 -6.61
C ALA A 265 7.05 5.79 -7.72
N ALA A 266 6.04 4.94 -7.92
CA ALA A 266 4.94 5.19 -8.86
C ALA A 266 4.17 6.48 -8.51
N LEU A 267 3.87 6.71 -7.23
CA LEU A 267 3.17 7.92 -6.79
C LEU A 267 4.00 9.18 -6.99
N LEU A 268 5.31 9.13 -6.73
CA LEU A 268 6.20 10.28 -6.97
C LEU A 268 6.30 10.61 -8.46
N LEU A 269 6.51 9.58 -9.30
CA LEU A 269 6.56 9.75 -10.76
C LEU A 269 5.23 10.30 -11.29
N ALA A 270 4.10 9.71 -10.87
CA ALA A 270 2.77 10.17 -11.31
C ALA A 270 2.50 11.63 -10.90
N ALA A 271 2.87 12.00 -9.67
CA ALA A 271 2.74 13.37 -9.20
C ALA A 271 3.58 14.35 -10.03
N LEU A 272 4.82 13.96 -10.35
CA LEU A 272 5.74 14.79 -11.13
C LEU A 272 5.28 14.90 -12.59
N ALA A 273 4.97 13.78 -13.25
CA ALA A 273 4.52 13.73 -14.63
C ALA A 273 3.19 14.49 -14.85
N SER A 274 2.24 14.32 -13.93
CA SER A 274 0.99 15.09 -13.94
C SER A 274 1.22 16.59 -13.83
N ARG A 275 2.15 17.03 -12.98
CA ARG A 275 2.54 18.45 -12.86
C ARG A 275 3.29 18.95 -14.09
N ALA A 276 4.02 18.08 -14.76
CA ALA A 276 4.72 18.36 -16.01
C ALA A 276 3.77 18.45 -17.23
N GLY A 277 2.48 18.19 -17.05
CA GLY A 277 1.49 18.20 -18.11
C GLY A 277 1.36 16.89 -18.89
N ASP A 278 2.08 15.84 -18.49
CA ASP A 278 2.02 14.57 -19.17
C ASP A 278 0.79 13.75 -18.73
N HIS A 279 0.23 12.94 -19.65
CA HIS A 279 -0.82 12.00 -19.31
C HIS A 279 -0.22 10.78 -18.60
N VAL A 280 -0.81 10.39 -17.49
CA VAL A 280 -0.34 9.26 -16.70
C VAL A 280 -1.41 8.18 -16.66
N ASP A 281 -1.03 6.99 -17.13
CA ASP A 281 -1.81 5.77 -17.00
C ASP A 281 -1.12 4.83 -16.01
N PHE A 282 -1.91 4.05 -15.29
CA PHE A 282 -1.43 3.06 -14.35
C PHE A 282 -2.07 1.70 -14.61
N LEU A 283 -1.27 0.66 -14.55
CA LEU A 283 -1.69 -0.73 -14.67
C LEU A 283 -0.99 -1.57 -13.59
N ALA A 284 -1.75 -2.28 -12.77
CA ALA A 284 -1.24 -3.34 -11.92
C ALA A 284 -1.58 -4.69 -12.54
N HIS A 285 -0.59 -5.52 -12.73
CA HIS A 285 -0.74 -6.77 -13.49
C HIS A 285 0.10 -7.90 -12.87
N ASP A 286 -0.46 -9.12 -12.92
CA ASP A 286 0.26 -10.39 -12.76
C ASP A 286 -0.12 -11.33 -13.91
N ARG A 287 -0.95 -12.34 -13.73
CA ARG A 287 -1.59 -13.10 -14.81
C ARG A 287 -2.77 -12.37 -15.42
N ILE A 288 -3.36 -11.45 -14.64
CA ILE A 288 -4.51 -10.65 -15.05
C ILE A 288 -4.29 -9.20 -14.61
N SER A 289 -5.03 -8.28 -15.21
CA SER A 289 -5.08 -6.90 -14.73
C SER A 289 -5.79 -6.85 -13.37
N ARG A 290 -5.06 -6.47 -12.33
CA ARG A 290 -5.58 -6.36 -10.96
C ARG A 290 -6.22 -5.01 -10.68
N ALA A 291 -5.63 -3.96 -11.23
CA ALA A 291 -6.15 -2.61 -11.16
C ALA A 291 -5.64 -1.78 -12.34
N GLY A 292 -6.35 -0.72 -12.67
CA GLY A 292 -5.92 0.21 -13.69
C GLY A 292 -6.55 1.59 -13.49
N VAL A 293 -5.78 2.63 -13.78
CA VAL A 293 -6.24 4.02 -13.81
C VAL A 293 -5.83 4.59 -15.16
N PHE A 294 -6.79 5.01 -15.95
CA PHE A 294 -6.58 5.46 -17.32
C PHE A 294 -7.38 6.74 -17.57
N GLY A 295 -6.76 7.72 -18.21
CA GLY A 295 -7.44 8.94 -18.60
C GLY A 295 -7.93 9.81 -17.43
N ALA A 296 -7.37 9.63 -16.23
CA ALA A 296 -7.72 10.41 -15.06
C ALA A 296 -7.35 11.89 -15.25
N SER A 297 -8.19 12.78 -14.75
CA SER A 297 -7.87 14.22 -14.68
C SER A 297 -6.67 14.46 -13.74
N ARG A 298 -5.93 15.54 -13.96
CA ARG A 298 -4.77 15.89 -13.12
C ARG A 298 -5.11 16.03 -11.64
N SER A 299 -6.30 16.52 -11.33
CA SER A 299 -6.78 16.72 -9.95
C SER A 299 -7.12 15.40 -9.25
N GLU A 300 -7.59 14.39 -9.99
CA GLU A 300 -8.07 13.12 -9.45
C GLU A 300 -7.04 12.00 -9.51
N LEU A 301 -6.03 12.13 -10.38
CA LEU A 301 -5.06 11.07 -10.68
C LEU A 301 -4.46 10.45 -9.42
N LEU A 302 -3.92 11.27 -8.51
CA LEU A 302 -3.27 10.75 -7.31
C LEU A 302 -4.26 10.07 -6.35
N ALA A 303 -5.48 10.58 -6.24
CA ALA A 303 -6.51 9.96 -5.42
C ALA A 303 -6.91 8.60 -6.00
N GLN A 304 -7.18 8.54 -7.31
CA GLN A 304 -7.53 7.31 -8.00
C GLN A 304 -6.38 6.27 -7.94
N LEU A 305 -5.13 6.70 -8.10
CA LEU A 305 -3.95 5.82 -7.97
C LEU A 305 -3.85 5.23 -6.56
N VAL A 306 -3.96 6.05 -5.54
CA VAL A 306 -3.88 5.62 -4.13
C VAL A 306 -4.99 4.62 -3.82
N ASP A 307 -6.22 4.88 -4.27
CA ASP A 307 -7.37 4.00 -4.07
C ASP A 307 -7.22 2.68 -4.84
N ALA A 308 -6.72 2.72 -6.08
CA ALA A 308 -6.46 1.53 -6.89
C ALA A 308 -5.34 0.66 -6.31
N MET A 309 -4.30 1.29 -5.74
CA MET A 309 -3.16 0.59 -5.14
C MET A 309 -3.45 0.02 -3.74
N ALA A 310 -4.35 0.63 -2.98
CA ALA A 310 -4.61 0.26 -1.59
C ALA A 310 -4.96 -1.23 -1.40
N PRO A 311 -5.87 -1.85 -2.19
CA PRO A 311 -6.24 -3.26 -2.03
C PRO A 311 -5.23 -4.23 -2.62
N LEU A 312 -4.27 -3.77 -3.44
CA LEU A 312 -3.33 -4.64 -4.15
C LEU A 312 -2.46 -5.41 -3.16
N ARG A 313 -2.39 -6.71 -3.35
CA ARG A 313 -1.51 -7.60 -2.60
C ARG A 313 -0.65 -8.38 -3.60
N PRO A 314 0.65 -8.56 -3.34
CA PRO A 314 1.46 -9.45 -4.15
C PRO A 314 0.89 -10.87 -4.12
N ALA A 315 0.78 -11.46 -5.29
CA ALA A 315 0.38 -12.85 -5.45
C ALA A 315 1.62 -13.73 -5.63
N LEU A 316 1.63 -14.95 -5.05
CA LEU A 316 2.73 -15.91 -5.22
C LEU A 316 2.59 -16.69 -6.55
N ILE A 317 2.24 -15.98 -7.61
CA ILE A 317 2.09 -16.50 -8.97
C ILE A 317 3.06 -15.77 -9.90
N GLU A 318 3.51 -16.44 -10.93
CA GLU A 318 4.33 -15.83 -11.96
C GLU A 318 3.50 -14.88 -12.83
N SER A 319 4.11 -13.76 -13.22
CA SER A 319 3.47 -12.76 -14.04
C SER A 319 3.47 -13.19 -15.50
N ASP A 320 2.34 -13.03 -16.18
CA ASP A 320 2.22 -13.23 -17.62
C ASP A 320 2.66 -11.96 -18.36
N TRP A 321 3.94 -11.93 -18.73
CA TRP A 321 4.55 -10.81 -19.42
C TRP A 321 3.98 -10.61 -20.84
N HIS A 322 3.57 -11.68 -21.53
CA HIS A 322 2.94 -11.59 -22.85
C HIS A 322 1.59 -10.86 -22.75
N ALA A 323 0.73 -11.29 -21.82
CA ALA A 323 -0.57 -10.66 -21.59
C ALA A 323 -0.43 -9.21 -21.11
N MET A 324 0.57 -8.93 -20.26
CA MET A 324 0.88 -7.59 -19.78
C MET A 324 1.28 -6.67 -20.95
N ILE A 325 2.27 -7.06 -21.76
CA ILE A 325 2.75 -6.27 -22.91
C ILE A 325 1.64 -6.11 -23.96
N ALA A 326 0.91 -7.17 -24.28
CA ALA A 326 -0.23 -7.07 -25.17
C ALA A 326 -1.29 -6.07 -24.67
N THR A 327 -1.51 -6.01 -23.36
CA THR A 327 -2.44 -5.04 -22.76
C THR A 327 -1.93 -3.61 -22.88
N ILE A 328 -0.62 -3.36 -22.66
CA ILE A 328 0.01 -2.05 -22.85
C ILE A 328 -0.11 -1.62 -24.32
N LEU A 329 0.29 -2.47 -25.26
CA LEU A 329 0.31 -2.15 -26.70
C LEU A 329 -1.10 -1.89 -27.27
N ARG A 330 -2.12 -2.60 -26.79
CA ARG A 330 -3.52 -2.34 -27.19
C ARG A 330 -4.02 -0.97 -26.73
N ARG A 331 -3.61 -0.53 -25.53
CA ARG A 331 -4.08 0.71 -24.91
C ARG A 331 -3.27 1.93 -25.34
N THR A 332 -1.98 1.73 -25.65
CA THR A 332 -1.04 2.83 -25.91
C THR A 332 -0.55 2.76 -27.34
N ARG A 333 -1.18 3.56 -28.23
CA ARG A 333 -0.85 3.57 -29.66
C ARG A 333 0.29 4.53 -30.01
N ARG A 334 0.43 5.62 -29.25
CA ARG A 334 1.49 6.63 -29.47
C ARG A 334 2.74 6.23 -28.68
N ARG A 335 3.90 6.67 -29.16
CA ARG A 335 5.17 6.49 -28.45
C ARG A 335 5.08 7.09 -27.06
N SER A 336 5.43 6.34 -26.03
CA SER A 336 5.21 6.69 -24.63
C SER A 336 6.36 6.18 -23.79
N LEU A 337 6.53 6.72 -22.60
CA LEU A 337 7.40 6.13 -21.58
C LEU A 337 6.62 5.03 -20.84
N VAL A 338 7.11 3.82 -20.91
CA VAL A 338 6.59 2.67 -20.15
C VAL A 338 7.56 2.37 -19.00
N VAL A 339 7.09 2.53 -17.77
CA VAL A 339 7.86 2.25 -16.56
C VAL A 339 7.37 0.95 -15.95
N LEU A 340 8.21 -0.09 -15.98
CA LEU A 340 7.93 -1.39 -15.40
C LEU A 340 8.53 -1.44 -13.98
N LEU A 341 7.68 -1.49 -12.98
CA LEU A 341 8.07 -1.64 -11.58
C LEU A 341 8.00 -3.13 -11.22
N THR A 342 9.15 -3.79 -11.27
CA THR A 342 9.32 -5.23 -10.99
C THR A 342 10.66 -5.49 -10.34
N ASP A 343 10.93 -6.71 -9.89
CA ASP A 343 12.24 -7.08 -9.37
C ASP A 343 13.15 -7.63 -10.49
N LEU A 344 14.47 -7.55 -10.29
CA LEU A 344 15.48 -8.09 -11.21
C LEU A 344 15.87 -9.52 -10.82
N ASN A 345 14.92 -10.45 -10.94
CA ASN A 345 15.20 -11.88 -10.81
C ASN A 345 15.58 -12.46 -12.16
N ALA A 346 16.80 -13.00 -12.27
CA ALA A 346 17.34 -13.45 -13.55
C ALA A 346 16.45 -14.50 -14.24
N THR A 347 16.09 -15.57 -13.53
CA THR A 347 15.29 -16.67 -14.11
C THR A 347 13.93 -16.18 -14.63
N ALA A 348 13.21 -15.40 -13.83
CA ALA A 348 11.87 -14.95 -14.21
C ALA A 348 11.90 -13.90 -15.33
N LEU A 349 12.96 -13.12 -15.46
CA LEU A 349 13.11 -12.13 -16.52
C LEU A 349 13.64 -12.77 -17.81
N ASP A 350 14.60 -13.72 -17.73
CA ASP A 350 15.13 -14.43 -18.87
C ASP A 350 14.05 -15.22 -19.62
N GLU A 351 13.24 -15.96 -18.89
CA GLU A 351 12.19 -16.80 -19.47
C GLU A 351 10.92 -16.01 -19.81
N GLY A 352 10.63 -14.93 -19.07
CA GLY A 352 9.37 -14.22 -19.18
C GLY A 352 9.43 -12.89 -19.95
N LEU A 353 10.19 -11.92 -19.44
CA LEU A 353 10.18 -10.53 -19.97
C LEU A 353 11.07 -10.37 -21.20
N LEU A 354 12.29 -10.89 -21.18
CA LEU A 354 13.28 -10.64 -22.22
C LEU A 354 12.81 -11.08 -23.63
N PRO A 355 12.13 -12.22 -23.81
CA PRO A 355 11.65 -12.64 -25.14
C PRO A 355 10.60 -11.69 -25.73
N VAL A 356 9.82 -11.03 -24.90
CA VAL A 356 8.69 -10.17 -25.35
C VAL A 356 9.04 -8.67 -25.33
N LEU A 357 10.11 -8.31 -24.66
CA LEU A 357 10.57 -6.93 -24.48
C LEU A 357 10.82 -6.18 -25.82
N PRO A 358 11.39 -6.79 -26.87
CA PRO A 358 11.58 -6.14 -28.17
C PRO A 358 10.30 -5.60 -28.78
N GLN A 359 9.16 -6.27 -28.57
CA GLN A 359 7.86 -5.80 -29.06
C GLN A 359 7.44 -4.46 -28.41
N LEU A 360 7.81 -4.28 -27.13
CA LEU A 360 7.52 -3.07 -26.38
C LEU A 360 8.52 -1.95 -26.71
N SER A 361 9.83 -2.27 -26.71
CA SER A 361 10.91 -1.29 -26.95
C SER A 361 10.93 -0.75 -28.38
N ALA A 362 10.40 -1.50 -29.36
CA ALA A 362 10.24 -1.03 -30.73
C ALA A 362 9.25 0.16 -30.84
N ARG A 363 8.28 0.24 -29.95
CA ARG A 363 7.20 1.26 -29.99
C ARG A 363 7.29 2.31 -28.91
N HIS A 364 7.89 1.97 -27.76
CA HIS A 364 7.89 2.79 -26.55
C HIS A 364 9.29 2.91 -25.98
N HIS A 365 9.53 3.97 -25.21
CA HIS A 365 10.69 4.02 -24.32
C HIS A 365 10.38 3.18 -23.08
N VAL A 366 11.23 2.19 -22.81
CA VAL A 366 11.02 1.29 -21.67
C VAL A 366 12.05 1.58 -20.58
N LEU A 367 11.56 1.71 -19.35
CA LEU A 367 12.35 1.86 -18.17
C LEU A 367 11.92 0.81 -17.15
N VAL A 368 12.85 -0.03 -16.72
CA VAL A 368 12.65 -1.01 -15.65
C VAL A 368 13.18 -0.41 -14.35
N ALA A 369 12.37 -0.40 -13.32
CA ALA A 369 12.76 0.07 -12.00
C ALA A 369 12.54 -1.02 -10.96
N ALA A 370 13.62 -1.41 -10.29
CA ALA A 370 13.67 -2.49 -9.32
C ALA A 370 14.17 -2.00 -7.97
N VAL A 371 13.59 -2.54 -6.91
CA VAL A 371 13.99 -2.24 -5.53
C VAL A 371 15.00 -3.28 -5.08
N ALA A 372 16.23 -2.87 -4.78
CA ALA A 372 17.24 -3.74 -4.21
C ALA A 372 16.97 -4.00 -2.73
N ASP A 373 17.12 -5.24 -2.28
CA ASP A 373 16.99 -5.59 -0.85
C ASP A 373 18.31 -5.29 -0.12
N PRO A 374 18.35 -4.31 0.80
CA PRO A 374 19.57 -3.96 1.54
C PRO A 374 20.14 -5.12 2.38
N ARG A 375 19.30 -6.13 2.70
CA ARG A 375 19.76 -7.29 3.45
C ARG A 375 20.74 -8.15 2.65
N VAL A 376 20.60 -8.17 1.33
CA VAL A 376 21.55 -8.88 0.46
C VAL A 376 22.96 -8.28 0.62
N ASP A 377 23.06 -6.95 0.73
CA ASP A 377 24.35 -6.29 0.95
C ASP A 377 24.93 -6.59 2.34
N GLN A 378 24.06 -6.64 3.36
CA GLN A 378 24.46 -7.02 4.73
C GLN A 378 24.97 -8.48 4.78
N LEU A 379 24.23 -9.41 4.15
CA LEU A 379 24.65 -10.81 4.05
C LEU A 379 25.95 -10.96 3.28
N ALA A 380 26.12 -10.25 2.17
CA ALA A 380 27.34 -10.26 1.37
C ALA A 380 28.60 -9.82 2.17
N ALA A 381 28.43 -8.99 3.20
CA ALA A 381 29.50 -8.53 4.08
C ALA A 381 29.81 -9.52 5.23
N GLY A 382 28.97 -10.54 5.48
CA GLY A 382 29.12 -11.47 6.60
C GLY A 382 30.37 -12.34 6.49
N ARG A 383 31.14 -12.45 7.61
CA ARG A 383 32.37 -13.28 7.69
C ARG A 383 32.56 -13.90 9.09
N SER A 384 31.52 -13.89 9.93
CA SER A 384 31.67 -14.24 11.36
C SER A 384 31.92 -15.73 11.59
N ASP A 385 31.29 -16.59 10.79
CA ASP A 385 31.35 -18.06 10.91
C ASP A 385 31.11 -18.72 9.55
N ALA A 386 31.18 -20.05 9.49
CA ALA A 386 31.01 -20.79 8.25
C ALA A 386 29.65 -20.56 7.60
N ALA A 387 28.56 -20.45 8.38
CA ALA A 387 27.22 -20.17 7.86
C ALA A 387 27.15 -18.77 7.22
N ALA A 388 27.72 -17.75 7.87
CA ALA A 388 27.80 -16.41 7.34
C ALA A 388 28.62 -16.31 6.04
N VAL A 389 29.65 -17.15 5.88
CA VAL A 389 30.43 -17.23 4.64
C VAL A 389 29.61 -17.83 3.50
N TYR A 390 28.84 -18.88 3.75
CA TYR A 390 27.92 -19.47 2.76
C TYR A 390 26.83 -18.49 2.36
N ASP A 391 26.23 -17.78 3.34
CA ASP A 391 25.22 -16.75 3.10
C ASP A 391 25.81 -15.59 2.27
N ALA A 392 27.05 -15.20 2.57
CA ALA A 392 27.75 -14.15 1.81
C ALA A 392 28.00 -14.58 0.36
N ALA A 393 28.43 -15.85 0.13
CA ALA A 393 28.63 -16.36 -1.22
C ALA A 393 27.32 -16.41 -2.01
N ALA A 394 26.22 -16.83 -1.38
CA ALA A 394 24.89 -16.83 -1.99
C ALA A 394 24.41 -15.40 -2.31
N ALA A 395 24.64 -14.46 -1.40
CA ALA A 395 24.29 -13.04 -1.59
C ALA A 395 25.10 -12.39 -2.74
N GLU A 396 26.40 -12.67 -2.81
CA GLU A 396 27.25 -12.19 -3.91
C GLU A 396 26.81 -12.77 -5.27
N ARG A 397 26.44 -14.05 -5.31
CA ARG A 397 25.88 -14.67 -6.51
C ARG A 397 24.60 -13.97 -6.94
N ALA A 398 23.66 -13.75 -6.02
CA ALA A 398 22.43 -13.03 -6.31
C ALA A 398 22.67 -11.60 -6.83
N ARG A 399 23.68 -10.89 -6.28
CA ARG A 399 24.10 -9.57 -6.78
C ARG A 399 24.66 -9.62 -8.20
N ASN A 400 25.46 -10.63 -8.50
CA ASN A 400 26.05 -10.81 -9.83
C ASN A 400 24.99 -11.16 -10.87
N ASP A 401 24.05 -12.06 -10.55
CA ASP A 401 22.90 -12.40 -11.40
C ASP A 401 22.06 -11.15 -11.68
N ARG A 402 21.79 -10.34 -10.65
CA ARG A 402 21.04 -9.08 -10.77
C ARG A 402 21.75 -8.06 -11.66
N ARG A 403 23.08 -7.92 -11.56
CA ARG A 403 23.90 -7.04 -12.43
C ARG A 403 23.93 -7.55 -13.87
N ALA A 404 24.01 -8.87 -14.06
CA ALA A 404 24.02 -9.48 -15.38
C ALA A 404 22.71 -9.20 -16.14
N ILE A 405 21.56 -9.42 -15.49
CA ILE A 405 20.25 -9.15 -16.08
C ILE A 405 20.05 -7.65 -16.36
N ALA A 406 20.46 -6.77 -15.45
CA ALA A 406 20.41 -5.33 -15.69
C ALA A 406 21.26 -4.91 -16.92
N SER A 407 22.43 -5.50 -17.08
CA SER A 407 23.30 -5.26 -18.24
C SER A 407 22.70 -5.78 -19.54
N GLN A 408 22.02 -6.94 -19.50
CA GLN A 408 21.32 -7.52 -20.64
C GLN A 408 20.13 -6.65 -21.08
N LEU A 409 19.32 -6.16 -20.14
CA LEU A 409 18.24 -5.23 -20.41
C LEU A 409 18.76 -3.93 -21.06
N ARG A 410 19.86 -3.37 -20.56
CA ARG A 410 20.47 -2.15 -21.13
C ARG A 410 20.98 -2.38 -22.56
N ARG A 411 21.57 -3.54 -22.85
CA ARG A 411 21.96 -3.90 -24.22
C ARG A 411 20.76 -4.01 -25.16
N GLY A 412 19.58 -4.40 -24.62
CA GLY A 412 18.30 -4.40 -25.34
C GLY A 412 17.66 -3.01 -25.50
N GLY A 413 18.36 -1.92 -25.15
CA GLY A 413 17.86 -0.54 -25.28
C GLY A 413 16.89 -0.12 -24.19
N VAL A 414 16.84 -0.85 -23.06
CA VAL A 414 15.99 -0.55 -21.93
C VAL A 414 16.78 0.18 -20.85
N ASP A 415 16.22 1.26 -20.35
CA ASP A 415 16.75 1.94 -19.18
C ASP A 415 16.47 1.12 -17.91
N VAL A 416 17.48 0.96 -17.04
CA VAL A 416 17.33 0.17 -15.81
C VAL A 416 17.79 0.97 -14.61
N ILE A 417 16.91 1.09 -13.64
CA ILE A 417 17.18 1.63 -12.30
C ILE A 417 17.09 0.46 -11.33
N ASP A 418 18.19 0.19 -10.65
CA ASP A 418 18.27 -0.79 -9.57
C ASP A 418 18.85 -0.07 -8.36
N ALA A 419 18.01 0.18 -7.36
CA ALA A 419 18.36 1.04 -6.25
C ALA A 419 17.72 0.57 -4.93
N PRO A 420 18.35 0.88 -3.78
CA PRO A 420 17.76 0.59 -2.48
C PRO A 420 16.45 1.36 -2.27
N PRO A 421 15.62 0.92 -1.31
CA PRO A 421 14.29 1.48 -1.05
C PRO A 421 14.23 3.00 -0.93
N ALA A 422 15.21 3.63 -0.32
CA ALA A 422 15.23 5.09 -0.13
C ALA A 422 15.54 5.86 -1.43
N GLU A 423 16.18 5.23 -2.40
CA GLU A 423 16.72 5.86 -3.61
C GLU A 423 15.90 5.57 -4.86
N ILE A 424 15.06 4.52 -4.86
CA ILE A 424 14.31 4.13 -6.06
C ILE A 424 13.35 5.23 -6.55
N ALA A 425 12.61 5.84 -5.64
CA ALA A 425 11.64 6.88 -6.02
C ALA A 425 12.34 8.17 -6.52
N PRO A 426 13.35 8.75 -5.81
CA PRO A 426 14.10 9.88 -6.34
C PRO A 426 14.85 9.54 -7.63
N GLY A 427 15.48 8.36 -7.74
CA GLY A 427 16.17 7.93 -8.95
C GLY A 427 15.26 7.83 -10.17
N LEU A 428 14.06 7.29 -9.99
CA LEU A 428 13.03 7.22 -11.03
C LEU A 428 12.58 8.61 -11.50
N ALA A 429 12.36 9.52 -10.55
CA ALA A 429 11.99 10.90 -10.85
C ALA A 429 13.11 11.65 -11.59
N ASP A 430 14.35 11.48 -11.16
CA ASP A 430 15.52 12.10 -11.81
C ASP A 430 15.74 11.55 -13.23
N ARG A 431 15.54 10.23 -13.45
CA ARG A 431 15.61 9.65 -14.79
C ARG A 431 14.54 10.18 -15.72
N TYR A 432 13.30 10.28 -15.22
CA TYR A 432 12.20 10.90 -15.98
C TYR A 432 12.54 12.35 -16.39
N LEU A 433 13.06 13.16 -15.46
CA LEU A 433 13.47 14.55 -15.76
C LEU A 433 14.61 14.60 -16.79
N ALA A 434 15.60 13.71 -16.70
CA ALA A 434 16.68 13.62 -17.67
C ALA A 434 16.17 13.25 -19.08
N MET A 435 15.23 12.31 -19.19
CA MET A 435 14.59 11.95 -20.46
C MET A 435 13.77 13.10 -21.04
N LYS A 436 13.09 13.86 -20.17
CA LYS A 436 12.33 15.05 -20.56
C LYS A 436 13.23 16.17 -21.06
N ALA A 437 14.35 16.42 -20.39
CA ALA A 437 15.35 17.43 -20.79
C ALA A 437 16.00 17.11 -22.15
N THR A 438 16.22 15.83 -22.45
CA THR A 438 16.83 15.38 -23.72
C THR A 438 15.82 15.18 -24.86
N GLY A 439 14.52 15.46 -24.64
CA GLY A 439 13.48 15.29 -25.64
C GLY A 439 13.20 13.83 -26.04
N ARG A 440 13.59 12.86 -25.19
CA ARG A 440 13.39 11.42 -25.44
C ARG A 440 12.02 10.89 -25.02
N LEU A 441 11.19 11.72 -24.42
CA LEU A 441 9.81 11.38 -24.03
C LEU A 441 8.82 11.66 -25.14
#